data_9adae035261bbe798d474db887be519f
#
_entry.id   9adae035261bbe798d474db887be519f
#
_cell.length_a   1.000
_cell.length_b   1.000
_cell.length_c   1.000
_cell.angle_alpha   90.00
_cell.angle_beta   90.00
_cell.angle_gamma   90.00
#
_symmetry.space_group_name_H-M   'P 1'
#
loop_
_entity.id
_entity.type
_entity.pdbx_description
1 polymer ?
#
loop_
_entity_poly.entity_id
_entity_poly.type
_entity_poly.pdbx_seq_one_letter_code
_entity_poly.pdbx_strand_id
1 'polypeptide(L)'
;MFIRYTIAVLSAKAAREAVINMKQRVKRIHFVGIGGSGMCGLAEVLYKEFDVSGSDQAQSAVTRQLADMGIKVFHGHAAEHIEGVDVVVTSTAIKPDNPEVLAAREAGIPVIPRAMMLAEIMRFGQGIAIAGTHGKTTTTSLTASILTAAGLD
;
A
#
# COMPACT_ATOMS: atom_id res chain seq x y z
N MET A 1 -31.85 6.89 12.15
CA MET A 1 -30.49 7.34 11.78
C MET A 1 -30.06 6.56 10.54
N PHE A 2 -30.14 7.14 9.36
CA PHE A 2 -29.78 6.46 8.11
C PHE A 2 -28.26 6.43 7.99
N ILE A 3 -27.65 5.24 8.02
CA ILE A 3 -26.23 5.08 7.70
C ILE A 3 -26.12 5.13 6.17
N ARG A 4 -25.57 6.20 5.64
CA ARG A 4 -25.25 6.31 4.21
C ARG A 4 -23.90 5.62 3.98
N TYR A 5 -23.92 4.53 3.23
CA TYR A 5 -22.72 3.94 2.63
C TYR A 5 -22.50 4.59 1.26
N THR A 6 -21.33 5.11 1.03
CA THR A 6 -20.94 5.59 -0.31
C THR A 6 -20.06 4.52 -0.95
N ILE A 7 -20.56 3.93 -2.03
CA ILE A 7 -19.80 3.02 -2.88
C ILE A 7 -19.38 3.82 -4.11
N ALA A 8 -18.08 4.00 -4.30
CA ALA A 8 -17.52 4.63 -5.50
C ALA A 8 -16.90 3.56 -6.39
N VAL A 9 -17.38 3.47 -7.64
CA VAL A 9 -16.84 2.57 -8.66
C VAL A 9 -16.08 3.43 -9.70
N LEU A 10 -14.79 3.18 -9.85
CA LEU A 10 -13.94 3.85 -10.82
C LEU A 10 -13.97 3.11 -12.17
N SER A 11 -14.04 3.84 -13.29
CA SER A 11 -14.12 3.22 -14.61
C SER A 11 -12.83 2.50 -15.02
N ALA A 12 -12.97 1.30 -15.58
CA ALA A 12 -11.86 0.41 -15.92
C ALA A 12 -10.86 0.99 -16.96
N LYS A 13 -11.27 1.94 -17.80
CA LYS A 13 -10.42 2.52 -18.84
C LYS A 13 -9.38 3.50 -18.29
N ALA A 14 -9.78 4.41 -17.41
CA ALA A 14 -8.87 5.35 -16.76
C ALA A 14 -7.90 4.63 -15.81
N ALA A 15 -8.36 3.53 -15.18
CA ALA A 15 -7.54 2.68 -14.35
C ALA A 15 -6.40 2.02 -15.13
N ARG A 16 -6.70 1.44 -16.31
CA ARG A 16 -5.68 0.78 -17.16
C ARG A 16 -4.59 1.73 -17.65
N GLU A 17 -4.92 2.95 -18.02
CA GLU A 17 -3.94 3.94 -18.47
C GLU A 17 -3.01 4.38 -17.33
N ALA A 18 -3.53 4.50 -16.11
CA ALA A 18 -2.73 4.83 -14.92
C ALA A 18 -1.78 3.70 -14.52
N VAL A 19 -2.22 2.43 -14.61
CA VAL A 19 -1.38 1.24 -14.39
C VAL A 19 -0.19 1.20 -15.34
N ILE A 20 -0.44 1.45 -16.64
CA ILE A 20 0.62 1.47 -17.64
C ILE A 20 1.65 2.55 -17.30
N ASN A 21 1.22 3.74 -16.91
CA ASN A 21 2.12 4.83 -16.53
C ASN A 21 2.92 4.55 -15.25
N MET A 22 2.32 3.96 -14.22
CA MET A 22 3.02 3.63 -12.99
C MET A 22 4.02 2.48 -13.21
N LYS A 23 3.59 1.38 -13.86
CA LYS A 23 4.46 0.22 -14.18
C LYS A 23 5.64 0.58 -15.09
N GLN A 24 5.53 1.62 -15.91
CA GLN A 24 6.65 2.09 -16.75
C GLN A 24 7.67 2.93 -15.99
N ARG A 25 7.27 3.61 -14.90
CA ARG A 25 8.09 4.57 -14.16
C ARG A 25 8.55 4.06 -12.79
N VAL A 26 7.78 3.18 -12.16
CA VAL A 26 8.02 2.65 -10.81
C VAL A 26 8.18 1.14 -10.92
N LYS A 27 9.28 0.63 -10.40
CA LYS A 27 9.56 -0.81 -10.29
C LYS A 27 9.76 -1.22 -8.85
N ARG A 28 10.42 -0.38 -8.06
CA ARG A 28 10.81 -0.65 -6.68
C ARG A 28 10.11 0.30 -5.72
N ILE A 29 9.37 -0.28 -4.78
CA ILE A 29 8.57 0.44 -3.79
C ILE A 29 9.08 0.09 -2.40
N HIS A 30 9.37 1.10 -1.58
CA HIS A 30 9.80 0.90 -0.21
C HIS A 30 8.78 1.45 0.79
N PHE A 31 8.42 0.62 1.78
CA PHE A 31 7.46 0.97 2.83
C PHE A 31 8.16 1.24 4.15
N VAL A 32 8.09 2.47 4.65
CA VAL A 32 8.61 2.84 5.98
C VAL A 32 7.54 2.54 7.03
N GLY A 33 7.82 1.62 7.95
CA GLY A 33 6.86 1.08 8.91
C GLY A 33 5.93 0.03 8.28
N ILE A 34 6.50 -0.92 7.52
CA ILE A 34 5.75 -1.91 6.71
C ILE A 34 4.83 -2.82 7.54
N GLY A 35 5.18 -3.11 8.80
CA GLY A 35 4.35 -3.90 9.71
C GLY A 35 3.14 -3.15 10.29
N GLY A 36 3.02 -1.84 9.99
CA GLY A 36 1.91 -1.03 10.46
C GLY A 36 0.57 -1.41 9.84
N SER A 37 -0.51 -1.19 10.61
CA SER A 37 -1.88 -1.44 10.16
C SER A 37 -2.18 -0.69 8.86
N GLY A 38 -2.57 -1.43 7.82
CA GLY A 38 -2.85 -0.92 6.48
C GLY A 38 -1.61 -0.61 5.62
N MET A 39 -0.37 -0.71 6.14
CA MET A 39 0.84 -0.72 5.33
C MET A 39 1.11 -2.12 4.78
N CYS A 40 1.02 -3.14 5.64
CA CYS A 40 1.19 -4.54 5.26
C CYS A 40 0.26 -4.97 4.12
N GLY A 41 -1.03 -4.65 4.20
CA GLY A 41 -1.99 -5.01 3.15
C GLY A 41 -1.68 -4.33 1.80
N LEU A 42 -1.19 -3.08 1.80
CA LEU A 42 -0.73 -2.45 0.56
C LEU A 42 0.52 -3.14 -0.01
N ALA A 43 1.46 -3.50 0.86
CA ALA A 43 2.67 -4.21 0.47
C ALA A 43 2.34 -5.58 -0.15
N GLU A 44 1.42 -6.35 0.45
CA GLU A 44 0.95 -7.65 -0.05
C GLU A 44 0.30 -7.54 -1.44
N VAL A 45 -0.54 -6.52 -1.66
CA VAL A 45 -1.18 -6.31 -2.96
C VAL A 45 -0.16 -5.93 -4.03
N LEU A 46 0.76 -5.01 -3.71
CA LEU A 46 1.74 -4.50 -4.66
C LEU A 46 2.87 -5.49 -4.96
N TYR A 47 3.20 -6.37 -4.03
CA TYR A 47 4.26 -7.37 -4.20
C TYR A 47 4.06 -8.29 -5.41
N LYS A 48 2.82 -8.51 -5.83
CA LYS A 48 2.49 -9.33 -7.02
C LYS A 48 2.99 -8.72 -8.33
N GLU A 49 3.20 -7.41 -8.37
CA GLU A 49 3.43 -6.64 -9.58
C GLU A 49 4.72 -5.79 -9.53
N PHE A 50 5.24 -5.52 -8.34
CA PHE A 50 6.38 -4.66 -8.08
C PHE A 50 7.41 -5.34 -7.16
N ASP A 51 8.65 -4.89 -7.23
CA ASP A 51 9.67 -5.23 -6.25
C ASP A 51 9.44 -4.40 -4.98
N VAL A 52 8.87 -5.05 -3.97
CA VAL A 52 8.48 -4.42 -2.71
C VAL A 52 9.48 -4.72 -1.62
N SER A 53 9.93 -3.68 -0.94
CA SER A 53 10.71 -3.76 0.28
C SER A 53 10.10 -2.89 1.37
N GLY A 54 10.56 -3.05 2.59
CA GLY A 54 10.17 -2.14 3.66
C GLY A 54 10.97 -2.33 4.93
N SER A 55 10.81 -1.39 5.83
CA SER A 55 11.46 -1.36 7.13
C SER A 55 10.43 -1.28 8.25
N ASP A 56 10.76 -1.83 9.41
CA ASP A 56 9.97 -1.67 10.64
C ASP A 56 10.87 -1.75 11.87
N GLN A 57 10.54 -1.00 12.91
CA GLN A 57 11.26 -1.09 14.18
C GLN A 57 10.93 -2.37 14.96
N ALA A 58 9.71 -2.90 14.76
CA ALA A 58 9.25 -4.08 15.45
C ALA A 58 9.36 -5.33 14.57
N GLN A 59 9.96 -6.39 15.13
CA GLN A 59 9.85 -7.73 14.56
C GLN A 59 8.55 -8.39 15.04
N SER A 60 7.49 -8.19 14.30
CA SER A 60 6.15 -8.71 14.59
C SER A 60 5.83 -9.97 13.80
N ALA A 61 4.71 -10.61 14.11
CA ALA A 61 4.19 -11.70 13.28
C ALA A 61 3.90 -11.23 11.84
N VAL A 62 3.46 -9.98 11.69
CA VAL A 62 3.17 -9.37 10.38
C VAL A 62 4.44 -9.20 9.56
N THR A 63 5.52 -8.66 10.13
CA THR A 63 6.79 -8.48 9.42
C THR A 63 7.40 -9.81 9.01
N ARG A 64 7.25 -10.86 9.83
CA ARG A 64 7.67 -12.22 9.49
C ARG A 64 6.86 -12.80 8.34
N GLN A 65 5.54 -12.66 8.39
CA GLN A 65 4.65 -13.11 7.31
C GLN A 65 5.02 -12.47 5.97
N LEU A 66 5.29 -11.16 5.95
CA LEU A 66 5.72 -10.45 4.75
C LEU A 66 7.06 -10.99 4.22
N ALA A 67 8.01 -11.26 5.13
CA ALA A 67 9.30 -11.86 4.76
C ALA A 67 9.14 -13.29 4.21
N ASP A 68 8.26 -14.11 4.79
CA ASP A 68 7.94 -15.46 4.32
C ASP A 68 7.30 -15.45 2.93
N MET A 69 6.58 -14.37 2.57
CA MET A 69 6.05 -14.15 1.22
C MET A 69 7.13 -13.74 0.21
N GLY A 70 8.35 -13.45 0.65
CA GLY A 70 9.46 -13.01 -0.19
C GLY A 70 9.67 -11.49 -0.26
N ILE A 71 8.93 -10.70 0.51
CA ILE A 71 9.15 -9.26 0.62
C ILE A 71 10.40 -9.01 1.47
N LYS A 72 11.30 -8.16 0.98
CA LYS A 72 12.52 -7.80 1.73
C LYS A 72 12.17 -6.84 2.87
N VAL A 73 12.21 -7.35 4.10
CA VAL A 73 11.89 -6.59 5.31
C VAL A 73 13.15 -6.32 6.11
N PHE A 74 13.45 -5.04 6.36
CA PHE A 74 14.56 -4.59 7.18
C PHE A 74 14.11 -4.33 8.61
N HIS A 75 14.98 -4.64 9.59
CA HIS A 75 14.76 -4.27 10.98
C HIS A 75 15.43 -2.94 11.30
N GLY A 76 14.65 -2.00 11.86
CA GLY A 76 15.09 -0.61 12.06
C GLY A 76 14.98 0.23 10.80
N HIS A 77 15.41 1.49 10.88
CA HIS A 77 15.39 2.44 9.78
C HIS A 77 16.81 2.93 9.48
N ALA A 78 17.23 2.86 8.22
CA ALA A 78 18.55 3.30 7.77
C ALA A 78 18.50 3.85 6.34
N ALA A 79 19.33 4.84 6.06
CA ALA A 79 19.33 5.53 4.76
C ALA A 79 19.61 4.60 3.58
N GLU A 80 20.43 3.57 3.79
CA GLU A 80 20.81 2.58 2.77
C GLU A 80 19.64 1.68 2.32
N HIS A 81 18.55 1.60 3.09
CA HIS A 81 17.40 0.77 2.72
C HIS A 81 16.66 1.26 1.48
N ILE A 82 16.85 2.54 1.11
CA ILE A 82 16.16 3.15 -0.04
C ILE A 82 17.04 3.21 -1.29
N GLU A 83 18.19 2.56 -1.30
CA GLU A 83 19.06 2.54 -2.48
C GLU A 83 18.38 1.91 -3.68
N GLY A 84 18.30 2.68 -4.77
CA GLY A 84 17.68 2.26 -6.02
C GLY A 84 16.15 2.10 -5.95
N VAL A 85 15.49 2.60 -4.91
CA VAL A 85 14.04 2.67 -4.78
C VAL A 85 13.47 3.79 -5.66
N ASP A 86 12.32 3.56 -6.29
CA ASP A 86 11.68 4.54 -7.15
C ASP A 86 10.65 5.40 -6.40
N VAL A 87 10.05 4.86 -5.33
CA VAL A 87 9.08 5.57 -4.47
C VAL A 87 9.11 5.04 -3.05
N VAL A 88 9.02 5.94 -2.09
CA VAL A 88 8.91 5.63 -0.66
C VAL A 88 7.49 5.91 -0.18
N VAL A 89 6.88 4.93 0.51
CA VAL A 89 5.54 5.03 1.09
C VAL A 89 5.65 5.16 2.61
N THR A 90 4.98 6.18 3.17
CA THR A 90 4.98 6.42 4.62
C THR A 90 3.57 6.47 5.20
N SER A 91 3.46 6.24 6.50
CA SER A 91 2.25 6.51 7.28
C SER A 91 2.41 7.75 8.14
N THR A 92 1.31 8.23 8.71
CA THR A 92 1.32 9.36 9.65
C THR A 92 2.07 9.09 10.96
N ALA A 93 2.39 7.83 11.26
CA ALA A 93 3.17 7.42 12.42
C ALA A 93 4.69 7.64 12.21
N ILE A 94 5.14 7.78 10.97
CA ILE A 94 6.55 7.99 10.65
C ILE A 94 6.90 9.47 10.81
N LYS A 95 7.93 9.72 11.62
CA LYS A 95 8.39 11.09 11.87
C LYS A 95 9.10 11.67 10.65
N PRO A 96 9.05 13.00 10.45
CA PRO A 96 9.71 13.67 9.33
C PRO A 96 11.25 13.56 9.32
N ASP A 97 11.85 13.28 10.48
CA ASP A 97 13.29 13.08 10.70
C ASP A 97 13.76 11.63 10.55
N ASN A 98 12.87 10.73 10.10
CA ASN A 98 13.25 9.34 9.81
C ASN A 98 14.36 9.29 8.74
N PRO A 99 15.44 8.51 8.96
CA PRO A 99 16.60 8.50 8.07
C PRO A 99 16.27 8.08 6.62
N GLU A 100 15.34 7.16 6.43
CA GLU A 100 14.89 6.75 5.09
C GLU A 100 14.11 7.85 4.38
N VAL A 101 13.28 8.59 5.12
CA VAL A 101 12.52 9.73 4.58
C VAL A 101 13.45 10.90 4.20
N LEU A 102 14.46 11.17 5.03
CA LEU A 102 15.46 12.21 4.75
C LEU A 102 16.29 11.82 3.53
N ALA A 103 16.84 10.61 3.50
CA ALA A 103 17.63 10.12 2.38
C ALA A 103 16.83 10.11 1.06
N ALA A 104 15.57 9.70 1.09
CA ALA A 104 14.69 9.73 -0.08
C ALA A 104 14.51 11.16 -0.63
N ARG A 105 14.30 12.14 0.25
CA ARG A 105 14.17 13.55 -0.14
C ARG A 105 15.46 14.10 -0.72
N GLU A 106 16.60 13.79 -0.13
CA GLU A 106 17.93 14.19 -0.62
C GLU A 106 18.23 13.59 -1.99
N ALA A 107 17.84 12.33 -2.21
CA ALA A 107 17.98 11.64 -3.49
C ALA A 107 16.92 12.04 -4.54
N GLY A 108 15.95 12.90 -4.20
CA GLY A 108 14.86 13.28 -5.09
C GLY A 108 13.84 12.15 -5.33
N ILE A 109 13.83 11.11 -4.49
CA ILE A 109 12.88 10.02 -4.55
C ILE A 109 11.54 10.49 -3.97
N PRO A 110 10.41 10.31 -4.68
CA PRO A 110 9.10 10.69 -4.17
C PRO A 110 8.76 9.97 -2.87
N VAL A 111 8.36 10.74 -1.86
CA VAL A 111 7.84 10.22 -0.58
C VAL A 111 6.35 10.51 -0.55
N ILE A 112 5.53 9.46 -0.60
CA ILE A 112 4.08 9.59 -0.66
C ILE A 112 3.41 8.98 0.58
N PRO A 113 2.30 9.56 1.05
CA PRO A 113 1.53 8.97 2.14
C PRO A 113 0.79 7.71 1.68
N ARG A 114 0.57 6.79 2.63
CA ARG A 114 -0.20 5.55 2.42
C ARG A 114 -1.53 5.76 1.67
N ALA A 115 -2.23 6.83 1.99
CA ALA A 115 -3.52 7.13 1.35
C ALA A 115 -3.39 7.40 -0.16
N MET A 116 -2.30 8.03 -0.60
CA MET A 116 -2.03 8.23 -2.02
C MET A 116 -1.69 6.92 -2.71
N MET A 117 -0.87 6.06 -2.09
CA MET A 117 -0.58 4.73 -2.64
C MET A 117 -1.86 3.88 -2.77
N LEU A 118 -2.74 3.91 -1.76
CA LEU A 118 -4.05 3.24 -1.84
C LEU A 118 -4.88 3.77 -3.02
N ALA A 119 -4.91 5.09 -3.22
CA ALA A 119 -5.62 5.69 -4.36
C ALA A 119 -5.04 5.22 -5.71
N GLU A 120 -3.72 5.07 -5.82
CA GLU A 120 -3.09 4.52 -7.02
C GLU A 120 -3.44 3.03 -7.23
N ILE A 121 -3.43 2.22 -6.18
CA ILE A 121 -3.86 0.80 -6.25
C ILE A 121 -5.31 0.70 -6.75
N MET A 122 -6.21 1.54 -6.24
CA MET A 122 -7.62 1.55 -6.68
C MET A 122 -7.78 1.90 -8.16
N ARG A 123 -6.76 2.45 -8.80
CA ARG A 123 -6.75 2.70 -10.25
C ARG A 123 -6.36 1.47 -11.07
N PHE A 124 -5.80 0.43 -10.44
CA PHE A 124 -5.35 -0.79 -11.15
C PHE A 124 -6.50 -1.71 -11.58
N GLY A 125 -7.70 -1.48 -11.08
CA GLY A 125 -8.87 -2.28 -11.38
C GLY A 125 -10.17 -1.55 -11.08
N GLN A 126 -11.25 -2.30 -10.93
CA GLN A 126 -12.51 -1.77 -10.42
C GLN A 126 -12.45 -1.73 -8.90
N GLY A 127 -12.25 -0.54 -8.34
CA GLY A 127 -12.17 -0.34 -6.89
C GLY A 127 -13.56 -0.16 -6.27
N ILE A 128 -13.82 -0.85 -5.17
CA ILE A 128 -15.00 -0.65 -4.32
C ILE A 128 -14.52 -0.06 -3.00
N ALA A 129 -14.90 1.18 -2.70
CA ALA A 129 -14.56 1.83 -1.44
C ALA A 129 -15.74 1.79 -0.47
N ILE A 130 -15.52 1.22 0.72
CA ILE A 130 -16.52 1.14 1.78
C ILE A 130 -16.15 2.13 2.89
N ALA A 131 -16.97 3.15 3.07
CA ALA A 131 -16.78 4.21 4.05
C ALA A 131 -17.97 4.27 5.02
N GLY A 132 -17.72 4.74 6.24
CA GLY A 132 -18.76 4.91 7.26
C GLY A 132 -18.16 5.06 8.65
N THR A 133 -18.95 5.50 9.62
CA THR A 133 -18.53 5.59 11.03
C THR A 133 -18.42 4.20 11.68
N HIS A 134 -19.35 3.29 11.36
CA HIS A 134 -19.42 1.93 11.89
C HIS A 134 -19.66 0.93 10.77
N GLY A 135 -19.39 -0.37 11.02
CA GLY A 135 -19.72 -1.47 10.11
C GLY A 135 -18.81 -1.63 8.89
N LYS A 136 -17.75 -0.83 8.75
CA LYS A 136 -16.83 -0.93 7.59
C LYS A 136 -16.28 -2.34 7.40
N THR A 137 -15.70 -2.91 8.43
CA THR A 137 -15.08 -4.24 8.38
C THR A 137 -16.10 -5.31 7.98
N THR A 138 -17.29 -5.32 8.61
CA THR A 138 -18.33 -6.28 8.30
C THR A 138 -18.81 -6.16 6.86
N THR A 139 -19.06 -4.92 6.40
CA THR A 139 -19.51 -4.69 5.02
C THR A 139 -18.43 -5.07 4.01
N THR A 140 -17.15 -4.77 4.30
CA THR A 140 -16.03 -5.16 3.43
C THR A 140 -15.93 -6.69 3.33
N SER A 141 -16.03 -7.42 4.46
CA SER A 141 -15.97 -8.87 4.47
C SER A 141 -17.13 -9.51 3.71
N LEU A 142 -18.35 -8.99 3.88
CA LEU A 142 -19.52 -9.46 3.13
C LEU A 142 -19.38 -9.19 1.63
N THR A 143 -18.91 -8.01 1.24
CA THR A 143 -18.69 -7.66 -0.16
C THR A 143 -17.62 -8.58 -0.78
N ALA A 144 -16.50 -8.79 -0.09
CA ALA A 144 -15.46 -9.70 -0.54
C ALA A 144 -16.00 -11.13 -0.72
N SER A 145 -16.77 -11.64 0.25
CA SER A 145 -17.38 -12.97 0.17
C SER A 145 -18.32 -13.12 -1.04
N ILE A 146 -19.10 -12.09 -1.35
CA ILE A 146 -20.02 -12.08 -2.51
C ILE A 146 -19.22 -12.11 -3.81
N LEU A 147 -18.17 -11.28 -3.91
CA LEU A 147 -17.34 -11.20 -5.10
C LEU A 147 -16.59 -12.53 -5.34
N THR A 148 -16.02 -13.11 -4.30
CA THR A 148 -15.36 -14.43 -4.38
C THR A 148 -16.35 -15.52 -4.81
N ALA A 149 -17.57 -15.53 -4.25
CA ALA A 149 -18.60 -16.50 -4.63
C ALA A 149 -19.08 -16.33 -6.08
N ALA A 150 -18.98 -15.11 -6.62
CA ALA A 150 -19.28 -14.79 -8.02
C ALA A 150 -18.10 -15.06 -8.97
N GLY A 151 -16.96 -15.54 -8.47
CA GLY A 151 -15.74 -15.76 -9.29
C GLY A 151 -15.05 -14.47 -9.71
N LEU A 152 -15.31 -13.37 -9.02
CA LEU A 152 -14.66 -12.08 -9.21
C LEU A 152 -13.62 -11.91 -8.10
N ASP A 153 -12.36 -12.23 -8.42
CA ASP A 153 -11.21 -12.04 -7.52
C ASP A 153 -10.37 -10.82 -7.96
#